data_d0418e08be8783434f093c9740daddc4
#
_entry.id   d0418e08be8783434f093c9740daddc4
#
_cell.length_a   1.000
_cell.length_b   1.000
_cell.length_c   1.000
_cell.angle_alpha   90.00
_cell.angle_beta   90.00
_cell.angle_gamma   90.00
#
_symmetry.space_group_name_H-M   'P 1'
#
loop_
_entity.id
_entity.type
_entity.pdbx_description
1 polymer ?
#
loop_
_entity_poly.entity_id
_entity_poly.type
_entity_poly.pdbx_seq_one_letter_code
_entity_poly.pdbx_strand_id
1 'polypeptide(L)'
;MSAPVAIVTGGAGALGVAIATTLLDDGFRVALFDRRGAADAADRLTRTGEAIGVEADVSDEESVRAAVERVDTTWGRVDALVNNAGIEPAHSLEGMELGTWQATLDVNLTGPALMIKHCVPMWRRQGGGRVVSIGSRVWLGGGWTPAYSASKAGLVGLTRTACRELGPLGVTVNVVAPSFLHTPFNVQKAEAAFLDSYVGRFAEASPLGRLVEPIDVANAVAFLVSDRARNITGEVLHVAAGTQLAPAVQ
;
A
#
# COMPACT_ATOMS: atom_id res chain seq x y z
N MET A 1 -19.45 1.71 -20.59
CA MET A 1 -18.67 2.55 -19.61
C MET A 1 -17.19 2.21 -19.83
N SER A 2 -16.28 3.17 -19.75
CA SER A 2 -14.84 2.91 -19.82
C SER A 2 -14.39 2.06 -18.62
N ALA A 3 -13.37 1.23 -18.79
CA ALA A 3 -12.81 0.42 -17.70
C ALA A 3 -12.34 1.34 -16.54
N PRO A 4 -12.52 0.93 -15.28
CA PRO A 4 -12.05 1.69 -14.13
C PRO A 4 -10.51 1.74 -14.11
N VAL A 5 -9.95 2.77 -13.47
CA VAL A 5 -8.51 3.02 -13.41
C VAL A 5 -8.02 2.94 -11.98
N ALA A 6 -6.93 2.20 -11.76
CA ALA A 6 -6.25 2.12 -10.47
C ALA A 6 -4.80 2.63 -10.58
N ILE A 7 -4.35 3.36 -9.55
CA ILE A 7 -2.94 3.67 -9.33
C ILE A 7 -2.44 2.78 -8.19
N VAL A 8 -1.28 2.13 -8.39
CA VAL A 8 -0.60 1.33 -7.37
C VAL A 8 0.82 1.86 -7.18
N THR A 9 1.12 2.48 -6.03
CA THR A 9 2.48 2.94 -5.71
C THR A 9 3.33 1.79 -5.19
N GLY A 10 4.65 1.83 -5.37
CA GLY A 10 5.52 0.68 -5.13
C GLY A 10 5.15 -0.50 -6.05
N GLY A 11 4.71 -0.16 -7.27
CA GLY A 11 4.10 -1.10 -8.22
C GLY A 11 5.05 -2.14 -8.80
N ALA A 12 6.37 -1.91 -8.76
CA ALA A 12 7.39 -2.87 -9.20
C ALA A 12 7.76 -3.90 -8.13
N GLY A 13 7.37 -3.67 -6.86
CA GLY A 13 7.59 -4.60 -5.75
C GLY A 13 6.65 -5.82 -5.79
N ALA A 14 7.02 -6.89 -5.09
CA ALA A 14 6.27 -8.16 -5.10
C ALA A 14 4.79 -7.99 -4.71
N LEU A 15 4.50 -7.20 -3.65
CA LEU A 15 3.12 -6.92 -3.24
C LEU A 15 2.41 -6.01 -4.25
N GLY A 16 3.10 -4.98 -4.77
CA GLY A 16 2.55 -4.08 -5.78
C GLY A 16 2.14 -4.82 -7.06
N VAL A 17 2.99 -5.75 -7.52
CA VAL A 17 2.70 -6.61 -8.67
C VAL A 17 1.48 -7.52 -8.40
N ALA A 18 1.40 -8.14 -7.21
CA ALA A 18 0.27 -8.99 -6.86
C ALA A 18 -1.05 -8.19 -6.84
N ILE A 19 -1.04 -6.98 -6.25
CA ILE A 19 -2.20 -6.08 -6.24
C ILE A 19 -2.58 -5.67 -7.66
N ALA A 20 -1.60 -5.26 -8.47
CA ALA A 20 -1.84 -4.85 -9.86
C ALA A 20 -2.44 -5.98 -10.70
N THR A 21 -1.90 -7.21 -10.57
CA THR A 21 -2.43 -8.38 -11.26
C THR A 21 -3.89 -8.63 -10.89
N THR A 22 -4.21 -8.65 -9.60
CA THR A 22 -5.60 -8.87 -9.14
C THR A 22 -6.55 -7.80 -9.66
N LEU A 23 -6.12 -6.52 -9.68
CA LEU A 23 -6.96 -5.43 -10.20
C LEU A 23 -7.14 -5.50 -11.72
N LEU A 24 -6.11 -5.93 -12.47
CA LEU A 24 -6.24 -6.19 -13.91
C LEU A 24 -7.23 -7.33 -14.19
N ASP A 25 -7.17 -8.43 -13.42
CA ASP A 25 -8.11 -9.55 -13.51
C ASP A 25 -9.56 -9.11 -13.19
N ASP A 26 -9.73 -8.13 -12.30
CA ASP A 26 -11.02 -7.49 -11.99
C ASP A 26 -11.45 -6.42 -13.03
N GLY A 27 -10.70 -6.26 -14.12
CA GLY A 27 -11.03 -5.38 -15.25
C GLY A 27 -10.61 -3.92 -15.09
N PHE A 28 -9.76 -3.59 -14.13
CA PHE A 28 -9.15 -2.27 -14.04
C PHE A 28 -8.06 -2.10 -15.11
N ARG A 29 -7.83 -0.86 -15.54
CA ARG A 29 -6.57 -0.40 -16.10
C ARG A 29 -5.68 0.05 -14.95
N VAL A 30 -4.38 -0.30 -14.97
CA VAL A 30 -3.52 -0.08 -13.82
C VAL A 30 -2.30 0.76 -14.17
N ALA A 31 -2.08 1.85 -13.43
CA ALA A 31 -0.85 2.63 -13.44
C ALA A 31 0.04 2.20 -12.26
N LEU A 32 1.20 1.63 -12.56
CA LEU A 32 2.19 1.27 -11.56
C LEU A 32 3.16 2.44 -11.37
N PHE A 33 3.19 3.00 -10.16
CA PHE A 33 4.14 4.04 -9.78
C PHE A 33 5.27 3.42 -8.96
N ASP A 34 6.50 3.61 -9.40
CA ASP A 34 7.68 3.20 -8.63
C ASP A 34 8.86 4.10 -9.01
N ARG A 35 9.84 4.22 -8.13
CA ARG A 35 11.07 4.98 -8.42
C ARG A 35 11.94 4.31 -9.48
N ARG A 36 11.80 2.99 -9.65
CA ARG A 36 12.58 2.18 -10.59
C ARG A 36 11.77 0.97 -11.05
N GLY A 37 11.91 0.62 -12.32
CA GLY A 37 11.35 -0.62 -12.86
C GLY A 37 9.84 -0.63 -13.05
N ALA A 38 9.16 0.52 -12.95
CA ALA A 38 7.72 0.62 -13.17
C ALA A 38 7.33 0.20 -14.59
N ALA A 39 8.08 0.63 -15.61
CA ALA A 39 7.85 0.27 -17.00
C ALA A 39 7.99 -1.24 -17.22
N ASP A 40 9.10 -1.84 -16.77
CA ASP A 40 9.33 -3.28 -16.90
C ASP A 40 8.26 -4.12 -16.18
N ALA A 41 7.78 -3.63 -15.02
CA ALA A 41 6.70 -4.29 -14.29
C ALA A 41 5.39 -4.22 -15.07
N ALA A 42 5.04 -3.05 -15.62
CA ALA A 42 3.85 -2.88 -16.44
C ALA A 42 3.88 -3.76 -17.69
N ASP A 43 5.02 -3.81 -18.41
CA ASP A 43 5.18 -4.62 -19.61
C ASP A 43 4.94 -6.12 -19.35
N ARG A 44 5.36 -6.62 -18.18
CA ARG A 44 5.08 -7.99 -17.76
C ARG A 44 3.59 -8.26 -17.52
N LEU A 45 2.83 -7.24 -17.14
CA LEU A 45 1.41 -7.33 -16.79
C LEU A 45 0.46 -7.06 -17.98
N THR A 46 0.95 -6.54 -19.11
CA THR A 46 0.11 -6.23 -20.29
C THR A 46 -0.57 -7.46 -20.90
N ARG A 47 -0.14 -8.67 -20.55
CA ARG A 47 -0.80 -9.92 -20.98
C ARG A 47 -2.14 -10.15 -20.25
N THR A 48 -2.34 -9.54 -19.08
CA THR A 48 -3.54 -9.69 -18.25
C THR A 48 -4.50 -8.52 -18.40
N GLY A 49 -4.03 -7.38 -18.93
CA GLY A 49 -4.86 -6.19 -19.10
C GLY A 49 -4.06 -4.96 -19.50
N GLU A 50 -4.67 -3.78 -19.45
CA GLU A 50 -4.03 -2.52 -19.81
C GLU A 50 -3.26 -1.95 -18.60
N ALA A 51 -1.93 -1.96 -18.64
CA ALA A 51 -1.06 -1.44 -17.61
C ALA A 51 -0.07 -0.42 -18.18
N ILE A 52 0.25 0.64 -17.41
CA ILE A 52 1.34 1.57 -17.69
C ILE A 52 2.26 1.69 -16.47
N GLY A 53 3.55 1.78 -16.73
CA GLY A 53 4.55 2.11 -15.71
C GLY A 53 4.89 3.60 -15.74
N VAL A 54 4.93 4.23 -14.57
CA VAL A 54 5.30 5.64 -14.39
C VAL A 54 6.36 5.73 -13.31
N GLU A 55 7.54 6.23 -13.66
CA GLU A 55 8.56 6.51 -12.65
C GLU A 55 8.11 7.67 -11.77
N ALA A 56 8.06 7.41 -10.45
CA ALA A 56 7.62 8.40 -9.47
C ALA A 56 8.25 8.14 -8.10
N ASP A 57 8.73 9.19 -7.46
CA ASP A 57 9.10 9.20 -6.04
C ASP A 57 7.93 9.78 -5.24
N VAL A 58 7.28 8.95 -4.43
CA VAL A 58 6.12 9.37 -3.62
C VAL A 58 6.48 10.36 -2.52
N SER A 59 7.77 10.50 -2.16
CA SER A 59 8.27 11.48 -1.19
C SER A 59 8.53 12.86 -1.79
N ASP A 60 8.46 12.99 -3.13
CA ASP A 60 8.62 14.24 -3.86
C ASP A 60 7.28 14.69 -4.45
N GLU A 61 6.78 15.83 -4.00
CA GLU A 61 5.48 16.33 -4.42
C GLU A 61 5.40 16.63 -5.92
N GLU A 62 6.46 17.16 -6.52
CA GLU A 62 6.49 17.48 -7.95
C GLU A 62 6.47 16.19 -8.78
N SER A 63 7.20 15.17 -8.36
CA SER A 63 7.18 13.84 -8.97
C SER A 63 5.79 13.20 -8.89
N VAL A 64 5.13 13.29 -7.72
CA VAL A 64 3.75 12.80 -7.54
C VAL A 64 2.77 13.54 -8.45
N ARG A 65 2.86 14.88 -8.50
CA ARG A 65 2.00 15.71 -9.35
C ARG A 65 2.11 15.30 -10.82
N ALA A 66 3.34 15.22 -11.33
CA ALA A 66 3.60 14.86 -12.72
C ALA A 66 3.11 13.43 -13.05
N ALA A 67 3.31 12.47 -12.13
CA ALA A 67 2.85 11.10 -12.31
C ALA A 67 1.32 11.00 -12.36
N VAL A 68 0.61 11.70 -11.48
CA VAL A 68 -0.86 11.74 -11.46
C VAL A 68 -1.40 12.43 -12.70
N GLU A 69 -0.80 13.54 -13.16
CA GLU A 69 -1.14 14.20 -14.41
C GLU A 69 -0.97 13.29 -15.63
N ARG A 70 0.05 12.42 -15.62
CA ARG A 70 0.23 11.41 -16.68
C ARG A 70 -0.95 10.46 -16.76
N VAL A 71 -1.49 10.01 -15.62
CA VAL A 71 -2.69 9.15 -15.57
C VAL A 71 -3.94 9.92 -16.02
N ASP A 72 -4.11 11.17 -15.56
CA ASP A 72 -5.22 12.04 -15.98
C ASP A 72 -5.21 12.26 -17.48
N THR A 73 -4.06 12.58 -18.08
CA THR A 73 -3.90 12.75 -19.51
C THR A 73 -4.17 11.47 -20.31
N THR A 74 -3.77 10.30 -19.76
CA THR A 74 -3.90 9.02 -20.46
C THR A 74 -5.32 8.48 -20.42
N TRP A 75 -5.98 8.56 -19.24
CA TRP A 75 -7.26 7.89 -19.01
C TRP A 75 -8.38 8.78 -18.46
N GLY A 76 -8.05 9.98 -17.98
CA GLY A 76 -9.02 11.00 -17.53
C GLY A 76 -9.72 10.70 -16.22
N ARG A 77 -9.31 9.63 -15.50
CA ARG A 77 -9.95 9.19 -14.26
C ARG A 77 -9.02 8.38 -13.36
N VAL A 78 -9.33 8.35 -12.07
CA VAL A 78 -8.73 7.43 -11.08
C VAL A 78 -9.84 6.91 -10.17
N ASP A 79 -10.22 5.65 -10.31
CA ASP A 79 -11.26 5.02 -9.48
C ASP A 79 -10.71 4.45 -8.19
N ALA A 80 -9.47 3.96 -8.23
CA ALA A 80 -8.78 3.40 -7.07
C ALA A 80 -7.36 3.96 -6.94
N LEU A 81 -6.97 4.33 -5.72
CA LEU A 81 -5.60 4.64 -5.33
C LEU A 81 -5.15 3.64 -4.28
N VAL A 82 -4.08 2.90 -4.58
CA VAL A 82 -3.45 1.98 -3.63
C VAL A 82 -2.08 2.53 -3.24
N ASN A 83 -1.99 3.07 -2.02
CA ASN A 83 -0.74 3.52 -1.42
C ASN A 83 0.00 2.31 -0.85
N ASN A 84 0.85 1.68 -1.66
CA ASN A 84 1.62 0.49 -1.30
C ASN A 84 3.13 0.78 -1.14
N ALA A 85 3.67 1.85 -1.73
CA ALA A 85 5.06 2.22 -1.55
C ALA A 85 5.43 2.34 -0.07
N GLY A 86 6.61 1.83 0.29
CA GLY A 86 7.07 1.88 1.66
C GLY A 86 8.51 1.44 1.82
N ILE A 87 9.16 1.93 2.87
CA ILE A 87 10.50 1.54 3.29
C ILE A 87 10.52 1.23 4.79
N GLU A 88 11.43 0.35 5.19
CA GLU A 88 11.64 -0.01 6.59
C GLU A 88 13.13 -0.24 6.85
N PRO A 89 13.95 0.81 6.94
CA PRO A 89 15.35 0.69 7.31
C PRO A 89 15.48 0.25 8.78
N ALA A 90 16.34 -0.74 9.03
CA ALA A 90 16.53 -1.26 10.39
C ALA A 90 17.33 -0.27 11.25
N HIS A 91 16.78 0.10 12.41
CA HIS A 91 17.45 0.91 13.42
C HIS A 91 16.76 0.77 14.78
N SER A 92 17.50 0.99 15.88
CA SER A 92 16.96 1.16 17.23
C SER A 92 16.64 2.62 17.49
N LEU A 93 15.97 2.93 18.62
CA LEU A 93 15.78 4.33 19.06
C LEU A 93 17.11 5.01 19.38
N GLU A 94 18.02 4.30 20.05
CA GLU A 94 19.32 4.83 20.42
C GLU A 94 20.21 5.10 19.20
N GLY A 95 20.19 4.20 18.21
CA GLY A 95 20.96 4.32 16.97
C GLY A 95 20.23 5.01 15.82
N MET A 96 19.14 5.73 16.11
CA MET A 96 18.35 6.40 15.10
C MET A 96 19.06 7.61 14.52
N GLU A 97 19.26 7.61 13.21
CA GLU A 97 19.65 8.80 12.45
C GLU A 97 18.40 9.57 12.00
N LEU A 98 18.36 10.88 12.26
CA LEU A 98 17.21 11.74 11.93
C LEU A 98 16.87 11.70 10.44
N GLY A 99 17.86 11.63 9.56
CA GLY A 99 17.65 11.49 8.11
C GLY A 99 16.91 10.21 7.74
N THR A 100 17.27 9.09 8.36
CA THR A 100 16.59 7.79 8.16
C THR A 100 15.15 7.81 8.69
N TRP A 101 14.95 8.41 9.85
CA TRP A 101 13.61 8.63 10.41
C TRP A 101 12.75 9.44 9.45
N GLN A 102 13.24 10.61 9.03
CA GLN A 102 12.50 11.51 8.14
C GLN A 102 12.18 10.84 6.80
N ALA A 103 13.16 10.20 6.16
CA ALA A 103 12.94 9.48 4.90
C ALA A 103 11.86 8.39 5.03
N THR A 104 11.79 7.71 6.18
CA THR A 104 10.75 6.71 6.44
C THR A 104 9.36 7.36 6.54
N LEU A 105 9.24 8.48 7.23
CA LEU A 105 7.98 9.24 7.30
C LEU A 105 7.60 9.83 5.94
N ASP A 106 8.56 10.34 5.19
CA ASP A 106 8.31 10.95 3.88
C ASP A 106 7.74 9.93 2.90
N VAL A 107 8.29 8.73 2.85
CA VAL A 107 7.77 7.68 1.96
C VAL A 107 6.47 7.08 2.49
N ASN A 108 6.42 6.69 3.78
CA ASN A 108 5.34 5.85 4.30
C ASN A 108 4.09 6.61 4.74
N LEU A 109 4.21 7.92 4.99
CA LEU A 109 3.12 8.76 5.53
C LEU A 109 2.87 10.00 4.67
N THR A 110 3.91 10.80 4.40
CA THR A 110 3.77 12.00 3.56
C THR A 110 3.41 11.61 2.12
N GLY A 111 4.04 10.59 1.57
CA GLY A 111 3.74 10.08 0.22
C GLY A 111 2.27 9.73 0.01
N PRO A 112 1.66 8.89 0.84
CA PRO A 112 0.21 8.65 0.80
C PRO A 112 -0.64 9.92 0.86
N ALA A 113 -0.25 10.91 1.68
CA ALA A 113 -0.97 12.19 1.75
C ALA A 113 -0.86 12.99 0.44
N LEU A 114 0.33 13.05 -0.16
CA LEU A 114 0.57 13.69 -1.46
C LEU A 114 -0.22 13.00 -2.58
N MET A 115 -0.19 11.67 -2.63
CA MET A 115 -0.97 10.89 -3.60
C MET A 115 -2.47 11.19 -3.50
N ILE A 116 -3.02 11.19 -2.28
CA ILE A 116 -4.42 11.55 -2.03
C ILE A 116 -4.68 12.98 -2.52
N LYS A 117 -3.87 13.96 -2.10
CA LYS A 117 -3.99 15.38 -2.47
C LYS A 117 -4.13 15.55 -3.98
N HIS A 118 -3.24 14.93 -4.75
CA HIS A 118 -3.20 15.11 -6.21
C HIS A 118 -4.28 14.31 -6.96
N CYS A 119 -4.91 13.30 -6.34
CA CYS A 119 -6.07 12.61 -6.90
C CYS A 119 -7.41 13.32 -6.62
N VAL A 120 -7.52 14.19 -5.61
CA VAL A 120 -8.77 14.89 -5.23
C VAL A 120 -9.43 15.62 -6.40
N PRO A 121 -8.72 16.36 -7.29
CA PRO A 121 -9.37 17.03 -8.42
C PRO A 121 -10.11 16.06 -9.34
N MET A 122 -9.58 14.88 -9.60
CA MET A 122 -10.23 13.84 -10.40
C MET A 122 -11.48 13.29 -9.70
N TRP A 123 -11.38 12.95 -8.41
CA TRP A 123 -12.53 12.46 -7.64
C TRP A 123 -13.67 13.48 -7.57
N ARG A 124 -13.34 14.77 -7.49
CA ARG A 124 -14.34 15.84 -7.52
C ARG A 124 -15.05 15.91 -8.86
N ARG A 125 -14.34 15.70 -9.98
CA ARG A 125 -14.94 15.70 -11.33
C ARG A 125 -15.79 14.46 -11.58
N GLN A 126 -15.35 13.30 -11.11
CA GLN A 126 -16.00 12.01 -11.40
C GLN A 126 -17.05 11.58 -10.35
N GLY A 127 -17.09 12.25 -9.18
CA GLY A 127 -18.08 11.99 -8.13
C GLY A 127 -17.79 10.75 -7.29
N GLY A 128 -16.52 10.36 -7.09
CA GLY A 128 -16.16 9.25 -6.21
C GLY A 128 -14.76 8.69 -6.47
N GLY A 129 -14.34 7.81 -5.56
CA GLY A 129 -13.06 7.12 -5.62
C GLY A 129 -12.90 6.14 -4.47
N ARG A 130 -11.87 5.32 -4.53
CA ARG A 130 -11.51 4.35 -3.49
C ARG A 130 -10.04 4.52 -3.15
N VAL A 131 -9.72 4.70 -1.88
CA VAL A 131 -8.33 4.78 -1.39
C VAL A 131 -8.09 3.62 -0.45
N VAL A 132 -7.05 2.85 -0.73
CA VAL A 132 -6.56 1.80 0.17
C VAL A 132 -5.08 2.01 0.40
N SER A 133 -4.70 2.19 1.66
CA SER A 133 -3.28 2.30 2.05
C SER A 133 -2.80 1.00 2.69
N ILE A 134 -1.60 0.55 2.31
CA ILE A 134 -1.00 -0.63 2.91
C ILE A 134 -0.34 -0.22 4.23
N GLY A 135 -1.03 -0.57 5.31
CA GLY A 135 -0.56 -0.43 6.68
C GLY A 135 0.38 -1.58 7.08
N SER A 136 0.31 -1.92 8.35
CA SER A 136 0.97 -3.10 8.93
C SER A 136 0.34 -3.35 10.30
N ARG A 137 0.32 -4.60 10.78
CA ARG A 137 -0.14 -4.90 12.16
C ARG A 137 0.65 -4.13 13.24
N VAL A 138 1.85 -3.64 12.91
CA VAL A 138 2.70 -2.92 13.86
C VAL A 138 2.12 -1.58 14.35
N TRP A 139 1.11 -1.05 13.66
CA TRP A 139 0.40 0.15 14.11
C TRP A 139 -0.31 -0.06 15.46
N LEU A 140 -0.68 -1.29 15.77
CA LEU A 140 -1.41 -1.65 16.98
C LEU A 140 -0.47 -2.06 18.13
N GLY A 141 0.52 -2.91 17.86
CA GLY A 141 1.38 -3.51 18.88
C GLY A 141 2.85 -3.08 18.82
N GLY A 142 3.21 -2.18 17.89
CA GLY A 142 4.61 -1.83 17.62
C GLY A 142 5.32 -2.91 16.80
N GLY A 143 6.54 -2.59 16.39
CA GLY A 143 7.42 -3.46 15.62
C GLY A 143 8.88 -3.19 16.00
N TRP A 144 9.80 -3.76 15.21
CA TRP A 144 11.24 -3.67 15.50
C TRP A 144 11.84 -2.31 15.15
N THR A 145 11.22 -1.56 14.21
CA THR A 145 11.75 -0.28 13.72
C THR A 145 10.83 0.87 14.13
N PRO A 146 11.34 1.81 14.94
CA PRO A 146 10.54 2.91 15.49
C PRO A 146 9.89 3.80 14.42
N ALA A 147 10.66 4.24 13.42
CA ALA A 147 10.14 5.10 12.36
C ALA A 147 9.04 4.41 11.53
N TYR A 148 9.20 3.12 11.21
CA TYR A 148 8.21 2.35 10.50
C TYR A 148 6.92 2.22 11.31
N SER A 149 7.02 1.84 12.59
CA SER A 149 5.86 1.73 13.49
C SER A 149 5.12 3.06 13.60
N ALA A 150 5.85 4.17 13.81
CA ALA A 150 5.28 5.52 13.87
C ALA A 150 4.58 5.90 12.55
N SER A 151 5.21 5.61 11.39
CA SER A 151 4.62 5.91 10.08
C SER A 151 3.33 5.13 9.83
N LYS A 152 3.28 3.84 10.22
CA LYS A 152 2.09 3.00 10.03
C LYS A 152 0.95 3.34 11.00
N ALA A 153 1.27 3.80 12.21
CA ALA A 153 0.29 4.38 13.13
C ALA A 153 -0.25 5.73 12.62
N GLY A 154 0.63 6.61 12.12
CA GLY A 154 0.26 7.88 11.49
C GLY A 154 -0.66 7.69 10.29
N LEU A 155 -0.43 6.65 9.48
CA LEU A 155 -1.27 6.32 8.31
C LEU A 155 -2.72 6.01 8.71
N VAL A 156 -2.96 5.38 9.85
CA VAL A 156 -4.31 5.16 10.39
C VAL A 156 -4.97 6.49 10.75
N GLY A 157 -4.22 7.41 11.37
CA GLY A 157 -4.70 8.76 11.66
C GLY A 157 -5.07 9.54 10.40
N LEU A 158 -4.19 9.53 9.39
CA LEU A 158 -4.44 10.13 8.08
C LEU A 158 -5.71 9.56 7.43
N THR A 159 -5.87 8.23 7.42
CA THR A 159 -7.04 7.55 6.85
C THR A 159 -8.34 8.01 7.50
N ARG A 160 -8.37 8.11 8.84
CA ARG A 160 -9.57 8.55 9.58
C ARG A 160 -9.92 10.02 9.36
N THR A 161 -8.94 10.87 9.10
CA THR A 161 -9.19 12.27 8.74
C THR A 161 -9.63 12.37 7.28
N ALA A 162 -8.92 11.72 6.37
CA ALA A 162 -9.22 11.76 4.94
C ALA A 162 -10.61 11.19 4.62
N CYS A 163 -11.08 10.14 5.31
CA CYS A 163 -12.41 9.59 5.06
C CYS A 163 -13.54 10.58 5.40
N ARG A 164 -13.33 11.46 6.40
CA ARG A 164 -14.31 12.51 6.75
C ARG A 164 -14.29 13.65 5.74
N GLU A 165 -13.10 14.07 5.32
CA GLU A 165 -12.94 15.18 4.37
C GLU A 165 -13.42 14.81 2.97
N LEU A 166 -13.12 13.58 2.52
CA LEU A 166 -13.39 13.12 1.15
C LEU A 166 -14.72 12.38 1.00
N GLY A 167 -15.36 11.98 2.10
CA GLY A 167 -16.68 11.33 2.09
C GLY A 167 -17.74 12.11 1.31
N PRO A 168 -17.86 13.45 1.45
CA PRO A 168 -18.79 14.26 0.66
C PRO A 168 -18.53 14.21 -0.87
N LEU A 169 -17.34 13.81 -1.30
CA LEU A 169 -17.00 13.56 -2.71
C LEU A 169 -17.30 12.13 -3.16
N GLY A 170 -17.88 11.28 -2.31
CA GLY A 170 -18.12 9.87 -2.62
C GLY A 170 -16.86 8.98 -2.54
N VAL A 171 -15.80 9.44 -1.85
CA VAL A 171 -14.53 8.69 -1.72
C VAL A 171 -14.52 7.90 -0.42
N THR A 172 -14.19 6.61 -0.50
CA THR A 172 -13.86 5.80 0.70
C THR A 172 -12.35 5.74 0.89
N VAL A 173 -11.90 5.74 2.15
CA VAL A 173 -10.48 5.70 2.52
C VAL A 173 -10.27 4.66 3.61
N ASN A 174 -9.49 3.60 3.34
CA ASN A 174 -9.27 2.48 4.25
C ASN A 174 -7.80 2.06 4.30
N VAL A 175 -7.46 1.25 5.28
CA VAL A 175 -6.15 0.61 5.43
C VAL A 175 -6.32 -0.91 5.35
N VAL A 176 -5.44 -1.57 4.62
CA VAL A 176 -5.16 -3.01 4.76
C VAL A 176 -3.88 -3.15 5.56
N ALA A 177 -3.94 -3.87 6.67
CA ALA A 177 -2.83 -4.06 7.60
C ALA A 177 -2.35 -5.53 7.61
N PRO A 178 -1.34 -5.88 6.80
CA PRO A 178 -0.78 -7.22 6.78
C PRO A 178 0.04 -7.53 8.04
N SER A 179 0.22 -8.82 8.33
CA SER A 179 1.32 -9.31 9.15
C SER A 179 2.58 -9.50 8.31
N PHE A 180 3.51 -10.32 8.78
CA PHE A 180 4.73 -10.62 8.04
C PHE A 180 4.41 -11.33 6.71
N LEU A 181 4.94 -10.77 5.61
CA LEU A 181 4.88 -11.33 4.26
C LEU A 181 6.27 -11.85 3.87
N HIS A 182 6.37 -13.08 3.38
CA HIS A 182 7.62 -13.60 2.84
C HIS A 182 7.88 -13.00 1.44
N THR A 183 8.42 -11.79 1.42
CA THR A 183 8.74 -11.04 0.18
C THR A 183 10.18 -10.53 0.22
N PRO A 184 10.79 -10.18 -0.93
CA PRO A 184 12.12 -9.58 -0.96
C PRO A 184 12.26 -8.36 -0.04
N PHE A 185 11.22 -7.58 0.16
CA PHE A 185 11.19 -6.45 1.09
C PHE A 185 11.53 -6.85 2.54
N ASN A 186 11.05 -8.01 2.98
CA ASN A 186 11.28 -8.51 4.33
C ASN A 186 12.51 -9.43 4.42
N VAL A 187 12.79 -10.21 3.36
CA VAL A 187 13.84 -11.22 3.32
C VAL A 187 15.25 -10.61 3.25
N GLN A 188 15.43 -9.50 2.53
CA GLN A 188 16.75 -8.83 2.38
C GLN A 188 17.31 -8.25 3.70
N LYS A 189 16.53 -8.25 4.79
CA LYS A 189 16.89 -7.65 6.07
C LYS A 189 17.52 -8.62 7.06
N ALA A 190 17.53 -9.92 6.78
CA ALA A 190 17.98 -10.95 7.70
C ALA A 190 18.88 -11.99 7.02
N GLU A 191 19.80 -12.58 7.78
CA GLU A 191 20.55 -13.77 7.35
C GLU A 191 19.57 -14.93 7.08
N ALA A 192 19.85 -15.77 6.06
CA ALA A 192 18.93 -16.82 5.62
C ALA A 192 18.51 -17.78 6.75
N ALA A 193 19.45 -18.20 7.61
CA ALA A 193 19.18 -19.10 8.74
C ALA A 193 18.27 -18.45 9.82
N PHE A 194 18.41 -17.14 10.05
CA PHE A 194 17.54 -16.39 10.94
C PHE A 194 16.14 -16.25 10.33
N LEU A 195 16.09 -16.05 9.02
CA LEU A 195 14.83 -15.87 8.30
C LEU A 195 13.93 -17.11 8.37
N ASP A 196 14.48 -18.31 8.14
CA ASP A 196 13.73 -19.57 8.20
C ASP A 196 13.14 -19.80 9.60
N SER A 197 13.95 -19.56 10.65
CA SER A 197 13.48 -19.62 12.05
C SER A 197 12.39 -18.59 12.32
N TYR A 198 12.55 -17.36 11.81
CA TYR A 198 11.59 -16.28 11.99
C TYR A 198 10.26 -16.56 11.29
N VAL A 199 10.31 -17.05 10.04
CA VAL A 199 9.16 -17.50 9.26
C VAL A 199 8.37 -18.59 9.98
N GLY A 200 9.08 -19.63 10.49
CA GLY A 200 8.45 -20.71 11.26
C GLY A 200 7.74 -20.19 12.51
N ARG A 201 8.39 -19.33 13.29
CA ARG A 201 7.81 -18.73 14.51
C ARG A 201 6.57 -17.87 14.21
N PHE A 202 6.57 -17.13 13.09
CA PHE A 202 5.37 -16.37 12.67
C PHE A 202 4.22 -17.27 12.27
N ALA A 203 4.49 -18.37 11.56
CA ALA A 203 3.46 -19.34 11.21
C ALA A 203 2.88 -20.02 12.47
N GLU A 204 3.75 -20.44 13.40
CA GLU A 204 3.35 -21.07 14.68
C GLU A 204 2.55 -20.10 15.57
N ALA A 205 2.93 -18.81 15.63
CA ALA A 205 2.20 -17.79 16.38
C ALA A 205 0.85 -17.39 15.73
N SER A 206 0.66 -17.77 14.47
CA SER A 206 -0.59 -17.48 13.76
C SER A 206 -1.69 -18.46 14.18
N PRO A 207 -2.87 -18.00 14.61
CA PRO A 207 -4.03 -18.86 14.82
C PRO A 207 -4.43 -19.75 13.65
N LEU A 208 -4.11 -19.34 12.41
CA LEU A 208 -4.35 -20.14 11.21
C LEU A 208 -3.18 -21.08 10.85
N GLY A 209 -2.07 -21.07 11.62
CA GLY A 209 -0.91 -21.92 11.39
C GLY A 209 -0.15 -21.63 10.08
N ARG A 210 -0.29 -20.45 9.51
CA ARG A 210 0.31 -20.08 8.22
C ARG A 210 0.67 -18.60 8.12
N LEU A 211 1.58 -18.29 7.20
CA LEU A 211 1.88 -16.91 6.82
C LEU A 211 0.80 -16.33 5.92
N VAL A 212 0.78 -15.00 5.86
CA VAL A 212 0.02 -14.24 4.86
C VAL A 212 0.84 -14.15 3.59
N GLU A 213 0.21 -14.37 2.47
CA GLU A 213 0.82 -14.24 1.13
C GLU A 213 0.41 -12.91 0.46
N PRO A 214 1.19 -12.40 -0.50
CA PRO A 214 0.83 -11.19 -1.24
C PRO A 214 -0.57 -11.23 -1.86
N ILE A 215 -1.02 -12.39 -2.31
CA ILE A 215 -2.36 -12.56 -2.88
C ILE A 215 -3.48 -12.35 -1.87
N ASP A 216 -3.28 -12.71 -0.58
CA ASP A 216 -4.28 -12.48 0.46
C ASP A 216 -4.51 -10.98 0.68
N VAL A 217 -3.42 -10.20 0.62
CA VAL A 217 -3.47 -8.74 0.71
C VAL A 217 -4.11 -8.13 -0.54
N ALA A 218 -3.74 -8.62 -1.72
CA ALA A 218 -4.29 -8.17 -2.99
C ALA A 218 -5.81 -8.39 -3.06
N ASN A 219 -6.31 -9.53 -2.61
CA ASN A 219 -7.74 -9.84 -2.54
C ASN A 219 -8.49 -8.89 -1.59
N ALA A 220 -7.88 -8.54 -0.44
CA ALA A 220 -8.46 -7.57 0.49
C ALA A 220 -8.52 -6.16 -0.12
N VAL A 221 -7.47 -5.75 -0.84
CA VAL A 221 -7.46 -4.49 -1.60
C VAL A 221 -8.56 -4.49 -2.65
N ALA A 222 -8.64 -5.53 -3.49
CA ALA A 222 -9.64 -5.67 -4.54
C ALA A 222 -11.08 -5.61 -3.98
N PHE A 223 -11.32 -6.24 -2.84
CA PHE A 223 -12.61 -6.10 -2.13
C PHE A 223 -12.88 -4.65 -1.74
N LEU A 224 -11.92 -3.96 -1.09
CA LEU A 224 -12.13 -2.60 -0.59
C LEU A 224 -12.27 -1.55 -1.70
N VAL A 225 -11.72 -1.78 -2.89
CA VAL A 225 -11.90 -0.88 -4.04
C VAL A 225 -13.16 -1.19 -4.86
N SER A 226 -13.81 -2.33 -4.60
CA SER A 226 -15.04 -2.73 -5.30
C SER A 226 -16.30 -2.06 -4.72
N ASP A 227 -17.39 -2.09 -5.45
CA ASP A 227 -18.70 -1.60 -4.99
C ASP A 227 -19.29 -2.40 -3.82
N ARG A 228 -18.79 -3.60 -3.57
CA ARG A 228 -19.18 -4.41 -2.40
C ARG A 228 -18.78 -3.75 -1.08
N ALA A 229 -17.71 -2.91 -1.10
CA ALA A 229 -17.21 -2.18 0.05
C ALA A 229 -17.63 -0.69 0.08
N ARG A 230 -18.62 -0.29 -0.72
CA ARG A 230 -19.01 1.13 -0.90
C ARG A 230 -19.34 1.89 0.38
N ASN A 231 -19.73 1.19 1.44
CA ASN A 231 -20.06 1.77 2.76
C ASN A 231 -19.00 1.48 3.83
N ILE A 232 -17.81 1.01 3.43
CA ILE A 232 -16.67 0.77 4.33
C ILE A 232 -15.68 1.93 4.13
N THR A 233 -15.48 2.73 5.18
CA THR A 233 -14.53 3.85 5.16
C THR A 233 -14.02 4.18 6.56
N GLY A 234 -12.76 4.60 6.67
CA GLY A 234 -12.09 4.88 7.94
C GLY A 234 -11.60 3.62 8.68
N GLU A 235 -11.69 2.45 8.05
CA GLU A 235 -11.43 1.15 8.66
C GLU A 235 -10.00 0.66 8.45
N VAL A 236 -9.57 -0.21 9.37
CA VAL A 236 -8.31 -0.96 9.28
C VAL A 236 -8.64 -2.45 9.19
N LEU A 237 -8.52 -3.01 7.99
CA LEU A 237 -8.72 -4.42 7.74
C LEU A 237 -7.41 -5.19 7.93
N HIS A 238 -7.33 -6.02 8.98
CA HIS A 238 -6.16 -6.84 9.22
C HIS A 238 -6.19 -8.09 8.33
N VAL A 239 -5.14 -8.26 7.52
CA VAL A 239 -4.84 -9.49 6.78
C VAL A 239 -3.60 -10.11 7.44
N ALA A 240 -3.82 -10.79 8.55
CA ALA A 240 -2.76 -11.12 9.50
C ALA A 240 -2.83 -12.54 10.04
N ALA A 241 -3.70 -13.40 9.49
CA ALA A 241 -3.91 -14.77 9.94
C ALA A 241 -4.15 -14.91 11.48
N GLY A 242 -4.66 -13.83 12.12
CA GLY A 242 -4.90 -13.74 13.56
C GLY A 242 -3.72 -13.26 14.41
N THR A 243 -2.56 -13.05 13.83
CA THR A 243 -1.35 -12.62 14.58
C THR A 243 -1.46 -11.23 15.22
N GLN A 244 -2.41 -10.40 14.80
CA GLN A 244 -2.67 -9.11 15.46
C GLN A 244 -3.25 -9.26 16.87
N LEU A 245 -3.82 -10.43 17.22
CA LEU A 245 -4.37 -10.77 18.51
C LEU A 245 -3.38 -11.59 19.36
N ALA A 246 -2.34 -12.14 18.75
CA ALA A 246 -1.33 -12.91 19.44
C ALA A 246 -0.32 -12.00 20.16
N PRO A 247 0.34 -12.48 21.24
CA PRO A 247 1.51 -11.81 21.79
C PRO A 247 2.55 -11.55 20.71
N ALA A 248 3.33 -10.46 20.85
CA ALA A 248 4.42 -10.19 19.91
C ALA A 248 5.37 -11.40 19.83
N VAL A 249 5.66 -11.84 18.62
CA VAL A 249 6.69 -12.87 18.38
C VAL A 249 8.03 -12.23 18.72
N GLN A 250 8.66 -12.70 19.82
CA GLN A 250 9.96 -12.24 20.28
C GLN A 250 11.11 -12.99 19.60
#